data_fd8a9479be48f33f51a744a85f0cd757
#
_entry.id   fd8a9479be48f33f51a744a85f0cd757
#
_cell.length_a   1.000
_cell.length_b   1.000
_cell.length_c   1.000
_cell.angle_alpha   90.00
_cell.angle_beta   90.00
_cell.angle_gamma   90.00
#
_symmetry.space_group_name_H-M   'P 1'
#
loop_
_entity.id
_entity.type
_entity.pdbx_description
1 polymer ?
#
loop_
_entity_poly.entity_id
_entity_poly.type
_entity_poly.pdbx_seq_one_letter_code
_entity_poly.pdbx_strand_id
1 'polypeptide(L)'
;IDFELILYYSYLLLRDNKGICKTLSHIFPFVLVDEYQDTKELQYMILGAILKIGKNNKAFIVGDPNQSIFSNLGGFPMTKVDLEKTTGLHFNELSLTKNYRSSSLLVSYFDYFKTYDNTIEAVGKYKDYQSIIRYNKIVSINDLEDEIIRIIQFNIDECGISPNEICVLAPWWIHLSGLTRNLM
;
A
#
# COMPACT_ATOMS: atom_id res chain seq x y z
N ILE A 1 11.61 -21.87 9.96
CA ILE A 1 10.55 -21.06 10.58
C ILE A 1 10.23 -19.98 9.57
N ASP A 2 9.00 -19.91 9.10
CA ASP A 2 8.54 -18.87 8.21
C ASP A 2 8.04 -17.64 9.00
N PHE A 3 7.74 -16.57 8.28
CA PHE A 3 7.33 -15.30 8.88
C PHE A 3 5.99 -15.41 9.64
N GLU A 4 5.07 -16.22 9.16
CA GLU A 4 3.76 -16.43 9.80
C GLU A 4 3.91 -17.12 11.17
N LEU A 5 4.77 -18.11 11.26
CA LEU A 5 5.05 -18.78 12.53
C LEU A 5 5.72 -17.84 13.54
N ILE A 6 6.60 -16.93 13.08
CA ILE A 6 7.19 -15.92 13.97
C ILE A 6 6.10 -15.01 14.55
N LEU A 7 5.18 -14.51 13.71
CA LEU A 7 4.07 -13.69 14.17
C LEU A 7 3.17 -14.47 15.14
N TYR A 8 2.83 -15.70 14.81
CA TYR A 8 1.96 -16.53 15.64
C TYR A 8 2.56 -16.79 17.04
N TYR A 9 3.82 -17.21 17.11
CA TYR A 9 4.48 -17.43 18.39
C TYR A 9 4.70 -16.12 19.16
N SER A 10 4.95 -15.02 18.48
CA SER A 10 5.02 -13.70 19.10
C SER A 10 3.69 -13.32 19.75
N TYR A 11 2.58 -13.54 19.05
CA TYR A 11 1.26 -13.31 19.59
C TYR A 11 0.97 -14.19 20.82
N LEU A 12 1.27 -15.50 20.75
CA LEU A 12 1.09 -16.42 21.90
C LEU A 12 1.91 -15.96 23.10
N LEU A 13 3.16 -15.59 22.89
CA LEU A 13 4.05 -15.08 23.95
C LEU A 13 3.46 -13.85 24.64
N LEU A 14 2.95 -12.89 23.86
CA LEU A 14 2.36 -11.66 24.38
C LEU A 14 1.01 -11.92 25.07
N ARG A 15 0.18 -12.79 24.50
CA ARG A 15 -1.11 -13.18 25.08
C ARG A 15 -0.94 -13.77 26.49
N ASP A 16 0.03 -14.65 26.62
CA ASP A 16 0.22 -15.43 27.84
C ASP A 16 1.15 -14.73 28.87
N ASN A 17 1.87 -13.68 28.46
CA ASN A 17 2.84 -12.98 29.32
C ASN A 17 2.58 -11.47 29.39
N LYS A 18 1.66 -11.08 30.25
CA LYS A 18 1.34 -9.65 30.49
C LYS A 18 2.53 -8.82 30.96
N GLY A 19 3.52 -9.45 31.62
CA GLY A 19 4.76 -8.78 32.03
C GLY A 19 5.55 -8.29 30.85
N ILE A 20 5.69 -9.11 29.80
CA ILE A 20 6.37 -8.74 28.55
C ILE A 20 5.61 -7.59 27.86
N CYS A 21 4.31 -7.70 27.74
CA CYS A 21 3.49 -6.62 27.17
C CYS A 21 3.68 -5.30 27.92
N LYS A 22 3.72 -5.32 29.25
CA LYS A 22 3.95 -4.14 30.09
C LYS A 22 5.34 -3.55 29.86
N THR A 23 6.36 -4.38 29.75
CA THR A 23 7.72 -3.94 29.46
C THR A 23 7.80 -3.29 28.06
N LEU A 24 7.28 -3.96 27.04
CA LEU A 24 7.25 -3.42 25.67
C LEU A 24 6.47 -2.11 25.60
N SER A 25 5.31 -2.02 26.24
CA SER A 25 4.51 -0.81 26.32
C SER A 25 5.26 0.36 26.97
N HIS A 26 6.17 0.09 27.92
CA HIS A 26 7.02 1.10 28.56
C HIS A 26 8.17 1.53 27.65
N ILE A 27 8.79 0.58 26.97
CA ILE A 27 9.91 0.83 26.06
C ILE A 27 9.43 1.56 24.80
N PHE A 28 8.25 1.21 24.31
CA PHE A 28 7.65 1.75 23.08
C PHE A 28 6.33 2.48 23.38
N PRO A 29 6.38 3.70 23.95
CA PRO A 29 5.18 4.48 24.25
C PRO A 29 4.49 5.00 22.99
N PHE A 30 5.18 5.06 21.87
CA PHE A 30 4.67 5.45 20.55
C PHE A 30 4.82 4.29 19.56
N VAL A 31 3.73 3.97 18.86
CA VAL A 31 3.73 2.98 17.79
C VAL A 31 3.31 3.67 16.50
N LEU A 32 4.12 3.50 15.45
CA LEU A 32 3.84 4.01 14.11
C LEU A 32 3.58 2.81 13.20
N VAL A 33 2.47 2.84 12.48
CA VAL A 33 2.11 1.81 11.49
C VAL A 33 1.92 2.52 10.17
N ASP A 34 2.72 2.13 9.20
CA ASP A 34 2.61 2.57 7.81
C ASP A 34 1.97 1.46 6.97
N GLU A 35 1.32 1.84 5.87
CA GLU A 35 0.64 0.91 4.94
C GLU A 35 -0.31 -0.05 5.69
N TYR A 36 -1.13 0.50 6.58
CA TYR A 36 -1.98 -0.32 7.47
C TYR A 36 -2.92 -1.27 6.71
N GLN A 37 -3.29 -0.96 5.48
CA GLN A 37 -4.16 -1.80 4.64
C GLN A 37 -3.53 -3.17 4.31
N ASP A 38 -2.20 -3.29 4.39
CA ASP A 38 -1.48 -4.54 4.16
C ASP A 38 -1.16 -5.30 5.45
N THR A 39 -1.57 -4.74 6.61
CA THR A 39 -1.35 -5.33 7.92
C THR A 39 -2.28 -6.52 8.12
N LYS A 40 -1.72 -7.65 8.57
CA LYS A 40 -2.48 -8.88 8.87
C LYS A 40 -3.17 -8.80 10.23
N GLU A 41 -4.25 -9.56 10.39
CA GLU A 41 -5.01 -9.62 11.65
C GLU A 41 -4.10 -9.94 12.84
N LEU A 42 -3.21 -10.90 12.68
CA LEU A 42 -2.27 -11.30 13.75
C LEU A 42 -1.33 -10.17 14.19
N GLN A 43 -0.90 -9.31 13.26
CA GLN A 43 -0.11 -8.13 13.57
C GLN A 43 -0.92 -7.11 14.38
N TYR A 44 -2.19 -6.88 14.04
CA TYR A 44 -3.09 -6.05 14.84
C TYR A 44 -3.31 -6.62 16.24
N MET A 45 -3.44 -7.94 16.39
CA MET A 45 -3.56 -8.59 17.70
C MET A 45 -2.32 -8.40 18.57
N ILE A 46 -1.11 -8.46 17.97
CA ILE A 46 0.17 -8.16 18.63
C ILE A 46 0.20 -6.71 19.11
N LEU A 47 -0.15 -5.76 18.23
CA LEU A 47 -0.24 -4.34 18.57
C LEU A 47 -1.24 -4.11 19.71
N GLY A 48 -2.41 -4.72 19.61
CA GLY A 48 -3.45 -4.63 20.65
C GLY A 48 -2.99 -5.17 22.01
N ALA A 49 -2.23 -6.27 22.03
CA ALA A 49 -1.70 -6.84 23.27
C ALA A 49 -0.74 -5.87 24.00
N ILE A 50 0.05 -5.11 23.23
CA ILE A 50 1.00 -4.13 23.78
C ILE A 50 0.28 -2.84 24.17
N LEU A 51 -0.56 -2.29 23.30
CA LEU A 51 -1.16 -0.97 23.47
C LEU A 51 -2.22 -0.94 24.58
N LYS A 52 -2.99 -2.02 24.77
CA LYS A 52 -4.03 -2.10 25.83
C LYS A 52 -3.49 -2.01 27.25
N ILE A 53 -2.25 -2.42 27.47
CA ILE A 53 -1.65 -2.47 28.82
C ILE A 53 -1.07 -1.11 29.22
N GLY A 54 -0.61 -0.32 28.27
CA GLY A 54 0.01 0.97 28.53
C GLY A 54 -1.00 2.08 28.75
N LYS A 55 -0.90 2.78 29.88
CA LYS A 55 -1.79 3.90 30.20
C LYS A 55 -1.57 5.14 29.34
N ASN A 56 -0.39 5.32 28.77
CA ASN A 56 0.03 6.51 28.02
C ASN A 56 0.46 6.18 26.60
N ASN A 57 0.18 4.99 26.11
CA ASN A 57 0.58 4.60 24.77
C ASN A 57 -0.22 5.36 23.74
N LYS A 58 0.47 5.70 22.65
CA LYS A 58 -0.11 6.37 21.48
C LYS A 58 0.23 5.58 20.23
N ALA A 59 -0.69 5.57 19.29
CA ALA A 59 -0.47 4.99 17.98
C ALA A 59 -0.79 6.02 16.89
N PHE A 60 0.04 6.03 15.85
CA PHE A 60 -0.21 6.74 14.61
C PHE A 60 -0.22 5.70 13.49
N ILE A 61 -1.35 5.61 12.80
CA ILE A 61 -1.62 4.58 11.80
C ILE A 61 -1.95 5.30 10.51
N VAL A 62 -1.23 5.01 9.45
CA VAL A 62 -1.42 5.63 8.14
C VAL A 62 -1.46 4.58 7.04
N GLY A 63 -2.20 4.84 5.98
CA GLY A 63 -2.30 4.02 4.79
C GLY A 63 -3.49 4.42 3.93
N ASP A 64 -3.67 3.71 2.85
CA ASP A 64 -4.75 3.96 1.89
C ASP A 64 -5.51 2.65 1.62
N PRO A 65 -6.75 2.50 2.11
CA PRO A 65 -7.52 1.28 1.88
C PRO A 65 -7.78 1.00 0.38
N ASN A 66 -7.72 2.01 -0.49
CA ASN A 66 -7.81 1.81 -1.93
C ASN A 66 -6.54 1.15 -2.54
N GLN A 67 -5.44 1.09 -1.79
CA GLN A 67 -4.20 0.42 -2.19
C GLN A 67 -4.05 -0.99 -1.58
N SER A 68 -5.10 -1.56 -1.02
CA SER A 68 -5.09 -2.92 -0.44
C SER A 68 -4.99 -3.99 -1.53
N ILE A 69 -3.77 -4.30 -1.97
CA ILE A 69 -3.49 -5.29 -3.01
C ILE A 69 -3.10 -6.66 -2.45
N PHE A 70 -2.86 -6.78 -1.15
CA PHE A 70 -2.44 -8.01 -0.47
C PHE A 70 -3.57 -8.70 0.31
N SER A 71 -4.84 -8.39 0.00
CA SER A 71 -5.99 -9.03 0.66
C SER A 71 -5.98 -10.57 0.53
N ASN A 72 -5.53 -11.10 -0.61
CA ASN A 72 -5.37 -12.54 -0.85
C ASN A 72 -4.28 -13.19 0.04
N LEU A 73 -3.38 -12.40 0.60
CA LEU A 73 -2.31 -12.83 1.51
C LEU A 73 -2.63 -12.52 2.98
N GLY A 74 -3.88 -12.13 3.26
CA GLY A 74 -4.38 -11.87 4.60
C GLY A 74 -4.18 -10.45 5.11
N GLY A 75 -3.70 -9.52 4.26
CA GLY A 75 -3.74 -8.09 4.55
C GLY A 75 -5.16 -7.55 4.41
N PHE A 76 -5.60 -6.69 5.32
CA PHE A 76 -6.87 -5.99 5.19
C PHE A 76 -6.88 -4.67 5.97
N PRO A 77 -7.54 -3.64 5.45
CA PRO A 77 -7.70 -2.39 6.17
C PRO A 77 -8.71 -2.57 7.30
N MET A 78 -8.23 -2.56 8.54
CA MET A 78 -9.10 -2.63 9.72
C MET A 78 -9.89 -1.33 9.87
N THR A 79 -11.17 -1.42 10.18
CA THR A 79 -11.99 -0.22 10.42
C THR A 79 -11.53 0.50 11.68
N LYS A 80 -11.83 1.81 11.78
CA LYS A 80 -11.55 2.58 13.01
C LYS A 80 -12.14 1.91 14.25
N VAL A 81 -13.38 1.44 14.16
CA VAL A 81 -14.07 0.79 15.29
C VAL A 81 -13.32 -0.47 15.73
N ASP A 82 -12.87 -1.28 14.78
CA ASP A 82 -12.12 -2.50 15.07
C ASP A 82 -10.72 -2.19 15.62
N LEU A 83 -10.05 -1.15 15.11
CA LEU A 83 -8.79 -0.65 15.66
C LEU A 83 -8.93 -0.19 17.10
N GLU A 84 -9.94 0.60 17.41
CA GLU A 84 -10.24 1.06 18.78
C GLU A 84 -10.54 -0.11 19.72
N LYS A 85 -11.33 -1.07 19.27
CA LYS A 85 -11.61 -2.31 20.00
C LYS A 85 -10.35 -3.15 20.24
N THR A 86 -9.51 -3.26 19.21
CA THR A 86 -8.30 -4.10 19.25
C THR A 86 -7.21 -3.48 20.09
N THR A 87 -6.99 -2.18 20.01
CA THR A 87 -5.91 -1.48 20.70
C THR A 87 -6.31 -0.91 22.07
N GLY A 88 -7.59 -0.69 22.28
CA GLY A 88 -8.11 0.01 23.47
C GLY A 88 -7.84 1.52 23.48
N LEU A 89 -7.38 2.07 22.35
CA LEU A 89 -7.13 3.49 22.16
C LEU A 89 -8.31 4.13 21.42
N HIS A 90 -8.47 5.42 21.61
CA HIS A 90 -9.41 6.23 20.81
C HIS A 90 -8.62 6.93 19.69
N PHE A 91 -9.11 6.86 18.44
CA PHE A 91 -8.45 7.45 17.29
C PHE A 91 -9.19 8.66 16.74
N ASN A 92 -8.44 9.71 16.48
CA ASN A 92 -8.88 10.81 15.61
C ASN A 92 -8.52 10.46 14.18
N GLU A 93 -9.51 10.50 13.29
CA GLU A 93 -9.32 10.20 11.87
C GLU A 93 -9.04 11.49 11.11
N LEU A 94 -8.01 11.45 10.27
CA LEU A 94 -7.61 12.55 9.40
C LEU A 94 -7.45 12.00 7.98
N SER A 95 -8.04 12.69 7.01
CA SER A 95 -7.95 12.31 5.60
C SER A 95 -6.92 13.15 4.87
N LEU A 96 -6.03 12.50 4.12
CA LEU A 96 -5.10 13.14 3.20
C LEU A 96 -5.77 13.22 1.82
N THR A 97 -6.28 14.39 1.46
CA THR A 97 -7.08 14.61 0.23
C THR A 97 -6.29 15.30 -0.89
N LYS A 98 -5.04 15.69 -0.64
CA LYS A 98 -4.24 16.43 -1.62
C LYS A 98 -3.16 15.56 -2.24
N ASN A 99 -3.20 15.43 -3.56
CA ASN A 99 -2.19 14.73 -4.35
C ASN A 99 -1.20 15.73 -4.96
N TYR A 100 0.05 15.62 -4.56
CA TYR A 100 1.15 16.48 -5.05
C TYR A 100 1.98 15.84 -6.17
N ARG A 101 1.72 14.56 -6.48
CA ARG A 101 2.51 13.75 -7.41
C ARG A 101 1.97 13.80 -8.83
N SER A 102 0.67 13.63 -8.97
CA SER A 102 0.03 13.30 -10.25
C SER A 102 -0.75 14.47 -10.83
N SER A 103 -0.94 14.45 -12.15
CA SER A 103 -1.81 15.40 -12.84
C SER A 103 -3.28 15.15 -12.51
N SER A 104 -4.11 16.17 -12.75
CA SER A 104 -5.56 16.09 -12.55
C SER A 104 -6.21 14.97 -13.37
N LEU A 105 -5.72 14.71 -14.59
CA LEU A 105 -6.21 13.60 -15.42
C LEU A 105 -5.93 12.24 -14.78
N LEU A 106 -4.72 12.04 -14.25
CA LEU A 106 -4.36 10.77 -13.61
C LEU A 106 -5.14 10.57 -12.31
N VAL A 107 -5.29 11.61 -11.49
CA VAL A 107 -6.09 11.54 -10.26
C VAL A 107 -7.53 11.17 -10.58
N SER A 108 -8.15 11.83 -11.59
CA SER A 108 -9.51 11.50 -12.03
C SER A 108 -9.63 10.08 -12.59
N TYR A 109 -8.60 9.61 -13.31
CA TYR A 109 -8.58 8.24 -13.83
C TYR A 109 -8.56 7.20 -12.70
N PHE A 110 -7.71 7.38 -11.69
CA PHE A 110 -7.64 6.47 -10.56
C PHE A 110 -8.89 6.49 -9.69
N ASP A 111 -9.62 7.61 -9.64
CA ASP A 111 -10.86 7.73 -8.89
C ASP A 111 -11.96 6.75 -9.35
N TYR A 112 -11.92 6.30 -10.63
CA TYR A 112 -12.83 5.26 -11.13
C TYR A 112 -12.61 3.88 -10.50
N PHE A 113 -11.45 3.61 -9.91
CA PHE A 113 -11.10 2.31 -9.34
C PHE A 113 -11.18 2.29 -7.82
N LYS A 114 -11.56 3.40 -7.20
CA LYS A 114 -11.67 3.45 -5.73
C LYS A 114 -12.77 2.52 -5.23
N THR A 115 -12.49 1.85 -4.12
CA THR A 115 -13.43 1.00 -3.38
C THR A 115 -13.91 1.66 -2.09
N TYR A 116 -13.13 2.61 -1.57
CA TYR A 116 -13.46 3.42 -0.41
C TYR A 116 -13.68 4.87 -0.84
N ASP A 117 -14.75 5.46 -0.33
CA ASP A 117 -15.14 6.81 -0.73
C ASP A 117 -14.21 7.84 -0.10
N ASN A 118 -13.40 8.46 -0.93
CA ASN A 118 -12.56 9.61 -0.61
C ASN A 118 -12.49 10.52 -1.83
N THR A 119 -12.30 11.80 -1.59
CA THR A 119 -12.11 12.77 -2.68
C THR A 119 -10.66 13.23 -2.65
N ILE A 120 -9.93 12.98 -3.72
CA ILE A 120 -8.53 13.38 -3.87
C ILE A 120 -8.43 14.47 -4.93
N GLU A 121 -7.73 15.56 -4.61
CA GLU A 121 -7.50 16.70 -5.48
C GLU A 121 -6.02 16.78 -5.88
N ALA A 122 -5.73 16.93 -7.15
CA ALA A 122 -4.39 17.23 -7.64
C ALA A 122 -4.02 18.68 -7.34
N VAL A 123 -2.98 18.89 -6.54
CA VAL A 123 -2.55 20.24 -6.12
C VAL A 123 -1.06 20.51 -6.33
N GLY A 124 -0.30 19.50 -6.78
CA GLY A 124 1.14 19.61 -7.00
C GLY A 124 1.52 20.43 -8.23
N LYS A 125 2.83 20.60 -8.44
CA LYS A 125 3.39 21.32 -9.59
C LYS A 125 3.00 20.70 -10.94
N TYR A 126 2.62 19.45 -10.96
CA TYR A 126 2.24 18.70 -12.16
C TYR A 126 0.72 18.58 -12.35
N LYS A 127 -0.11 19.30 -11.55
CA LYS A 127 -1.58 19.18 -11.62
C LYS A 127 -2.13 19.42 -13.03
N ASP A 128 -1.55 20.40 -13.74
CA ASP A 128 -1.97 20.82 -15.09
C ASP A 128 -1.15 20.15 -16.19
N TYR A 129 -0.29 19.17 -15.87
CA TYR A 129 0.47 18.43 -16.86
C TYR A 129 -0.45 17.61 -17.74
N GLN A 130 -0.26 17.72 -19.05
CA GLN A 130 -1.05 17.01 -20.05
C GLN A 130 -0.65 15.53 -20.13
N SER A 131 -1.17 14.75 -19.20
CA SER A 131 -0.98 13.30 -19.19
C SER A 131 -1.78 12.64 -20.31
N ILE A 132 -1.27 11.53 -20.83
CA ILE A 132 -1.94 10.73 -21.85
C ILE A 132 -2.23 9.36 -21.26
N ILE A 133 -3.49 8.92 -21.28
CA ILE A 133 -3.90 7.57 -20.92
C ILE A 133 -4.31 6.87 -22.22
N ARG A 134 -3.62 5.77 -22.52
CA ARG A 134 -3.93 4.94 -23.69
C ARG A 134 -4.31 3.55 -23.23
N TYR A 135 -5.29 2.98 -23.90
CA TYR A 135 -5.75 1.63 -23.66
C TYR A 135 -5.77 0.87 -24.97
N ASN A 136 -5.02 -0.24 -25.04
CA ASN A 136 -5.01 -1.14 -26.18
C ASN A 136 -5.45 -2.54 -25.72
N LYS A 137 -6.63 -2.99 -26.18
CA LYS A 137 -7.20 -4.30 -25.86
C LYS A 137 -7.08 -5.33 -27.00
N ILE A 138 -6.42 -4.96 -28.09
CA ILE A 138 -6.36 -5.77 -29.32
C ILE A 138 -5.01 -6.51 -29.42
N VAL A 139 -4.03 -6.15 -28.60
CA VAL A 139 -2.71 -6.79 -28.62
C VAL A 139 -2.84 -8.23 -28.15
N SER A 140 -2.40 -9.17 -28.99
CA SER A 140 -2.29 -10.58 -28.60
C SER A 140 -1.15 -10.75 -27.60
N ILE A 141 -1.17 -11.85 -26.84
CA ILE A 141 -0.10 -12.16 -25.91
C ILE A 141 1.25 -12.37 -26.61
N ASN A 142 1.22 -12.79 -27.88
CA ASN A 142 2.41 -13.01 -28.69
C ASN A 142 3.05 -11.71 -29.19
N ASP A 143 2.24 -10.64 -29.33
CA ASP A 143 2.68 -9.33 -29.83
C ASP A 143 2.91 -8.33 -28.67
N LEU A 144 2.72 -8.77 -27.42
CA LEU A 144 2.77 -7.89 -26.25
C LEU A 144 4.17 -7.28 -26.05
N GLU A 145 5.22 -8.06 -26.30
CA GLU A 145 6.60 -7.62 -26.13
C GLU A 145 6.95 -6.52 -27.14
N ASP A 146 6.64 -6.74 -28.41
CA ASP A 146 6.87 -5.76 -29.48
C ASP A 146 6.11 -4.47 -29.22
N GLU A 147 4.87 -4.56 -28.72
CA GLU A 147 4.07 -3.38 -28.39
C GLU A 147 4.65 -2.63 -27.17
N ILE A 148 5.15 -3.31 -26.16
CA ILE A 148 5.82 -2.69 -25.02
C ILE A 148 7.10 -1.98 -25.48
N ILE A 149 7.93 -2.63 -26.29
CA ILE A 149 9.14 -2.03 -26.86
C ILE A 149 8.78 -0.77 -27.65
N ARG A 150 7.78 -0.87 -28.51
CA ARG A 150 7.29 0.27 -29.31
C ARG A 150 6.84 1.44 -28.46
N ILE A 151 6.13 1.17 -27.34
CA ILE A 151 5.67 2.20 -26.40
C ILE A 151 6.87 2.83 -25.68
N ILE A 152 7.82 2.02 -25.22
CA ILE A 152 9.05 2.51 -24.58
C ILE A 152 9.82 3.42 -25.54
N GLN A 153 10.06 2.95 -26.77
CA GLN A 153 10.81 3.70 -27.78
C GLN A 153 10.12 5.02 -28.12
N PHE A 154 8.80 5.00 -28.31
CA PHE A 154 8.02 6.22 -28.52
C PHE A 154 8.19 7.24 -27.39
N ASN A 155 8.17 6.80 -26.13
CA ASN A 155 8.35 7.70 -25.00
C ASN A 155 9.76 8.29 -24.94
N ILE A 156 10.78 7.52 -25.32
CA ILE A 156 12.15 8.01 -25.38
C ILE A 156 12.34 9.01 -26.52
N ASP A 157 11.95 8.61 -27.73
CA ASP A 157 12.29 9.37 -28.95
C ASP A 157 11.40 10.60 -29.14
N GLU A 158 10.08 10.45 -28.90
CA GLU A 158 9.10 11.50 -29.18
C GLU A 158 8.75 12.34 -27.96
N CYS A 159 8.81 11.75 -26.77
CA CYS A 159 8.44 12.46 -25.53
C CYS A 159 9.67 12.91 -24.72
N GLY A 160 10.89 12.48 -25.08
CA GLY A 160 12.12 12.83 -24.39
C GLY A 160 12.22 12.27 -22.97
N ILE A 161 11.47 11.20 -22.67
CA ILE A 161 11.46 10.58 -21.34
C ILE A 161 12.70 9.69 -21.20
N SER A 162 13.45 9.88 -20.12
CA SER A 162 14.63 9.06 -19.85
C SER A 162 14.21 7.61 -19.53
N PRO A 163 14.95 6.58 -20.02
CA PRO A 163 14.59 5.17 -19.78
C PRO A 163 14.40 4.80 -18.29
N ASN A 164 15.15 5.44 -17.40
CA ASN A 164 15.03 5.23 -15.96
C ASN A 164 13.77 5.87 -15.32
N GLU A 165 13.00 6.63 -16.09
CA GLU A 165 11.71 7.20 -15.68
C GLU A 165 10.51 6.38 -16.20
N ILE A 166 10.78 5.30 -16.94
CA ILE A 166 9.76 4.41 -17.49
C ILE A 166 9.64 3.17 -16.60
N CYS A 167 8.42 2.82 -16.20
CA CYS A 167 8.16 1.63 -15.41
C CYS A 167 7.10 0.75 -16.09
N VAL A 168 7.37 -0.55 -16.19
CA VAL A 168 6.42 -1.56 -16.65
C VAL A 168 5.89 -2.32 -15.43
N LEU A 169 4.58 -2.34 -15.27
CA LEU A 169 3.91 -3.01 -14.15
C LEU A 169 3.10 -4.20 -14.66
N ALA A 170 3.10 -5.29 -13.88
CA ALA A 170 2.25 -6.44 -14.13
C ALA A 170 1.71 -7.00 -12.81
N PRO A 171 0.52 -7.66 -12.81
CA PRO A 171 -0.07 -8.23 -11.60
C PRO A 171 0.78 -9.34 -10.96
N TRP A 172 1.55 -10.06 -11.76
CA TRP A 172 2.35 -11.20 -11.31
C TRP A 172 3.78 -11.14 -11.85
N TRP A 173 4.73 -11.50 -11.00
CA TRP A 173 6.15 -11.57 -11.36
C TRP A 173 6.43 -12.43 -12.60
N ILE A 174 5.68 -13.52 -12.79
CA ILE A 174 5.85 -14.41 -13.92
C ILE A 174 5.67 -13.71 -15.28
N HIS A 175 4.77 -12.72 -15.33
CA HIS A 175 4.55 -11.92 -16.54
C HIS A 175 5.76 -11.01 -16.85
N LEU A 176 6.33 -10.40 -15.81
CA LEU A 176 7.52 -9.56 -15.96
C LEU A 176 8.77 -10.38 -16.28
N SER A 177 8.93 -11.58 -15.71
CA SER A 177 10.11 -12.40 -15.91
C SER A 177 10.23 -12.91 -17.35
N GLY A 178 9.11 -13.20 -18.02
CA GLY A 178 9.07 -13.51 -19.45
C GLY A 178 9.56 -12.32 -20.28
N LEU A 179 8.92 -11.17 -20.09
CA LEU A 179 9.27 -9.93 -20.77
C LEU A 179 10.75 -9.54 -20.59
N THR A 180 11.25 -9.57 -19.35
CA THR A 180 12.64 -9.19 -19.04
C THR A 180 13.65 -10.09 -19.77
N ARG A 181 13.34 -11.39 -19.89
CA ARG A 181 14.22 -12.36 -20.55
C ARG A 181 14.37 -12.10 -22.04
N ASN A 182 13.34 -11.56 -22.67
CA ASN A 182 13.30 -11.29 -24.10
C ASN A 182 13.78 -9.86 -24.44
N LEU A 183 13.84 -8.97 -23.44
CA LEU A 183 14.41 -7.62 -23.58
C LEU A 183 15.94 -7.57 -23.35
N MET A 184 16.55 -8.63 -22.84
CA MET A 184 17.99 -8.78 -22.64
C MET A 184 18.64 -9.50 -23.83
#